data_13c8000f96889cb91065be54d7cfc96b
#
_entry.id   13c8000f96889cb91065be54d7cfc96b
#
_cell.length_a   1.000
_cell.length_b   1.000
_cell.length_c   1.000
_cell.angle_alpha   90.00
_cell.angle_beta   90.00
_cell.angle_gamma   90.00
#
_symmetry.space_group_name_H-M   'P 1'
#
loop_
_entity.id
_entity.type
_entity.pdbx_description
1 polymer ?
#
loop_
_entity_poly.entity_id
_entity_poly.type
_entity_poly.pdbx_seq_one_letter_code
_entity_poly.pdbx_strand_id
1 'polypeptide(L)'
;MPIVSPHSFQPLVDGRQSERAMLVRRGVQRLMSDRRIALLPEVSLASGRRADLIGLTGGGELLIVEIKTSLQDFRVDRKWPEYRLHCDRLYFATHPGVPAEIFPEDCGLIVTDGYAAEMLREAPEHRLAPARRKAVTLVFARLAADRLMQAEWSANPVTLPRP
;
A
#
# COMPACT_ATOMS: atom_id res chain seq x y z
N MET A 1 35.79 12.56 4.53
CA MET A 1 34.44 12.34 3.95
C MET A 1 33.65 11.49 4.91
N PRO A 2 32.58 11.97 5.49
CA PRO A 2 31.73 11.08 6.28
C PRO A 2 31.09 10.08 5.34
N ILE A 3 31.31 8.81 5.59
CA ILE A 3 30.60 7.72 4.96
C ILE A 3 29.14 7.89 5.40
N VAL A 4 28.27 8.24 4.45
CA VAL A 4 26.84 8.23 4.69
C VAL A 4 26.47 6.84 5.17
N SER A 5 26.04 6.74 6.40
CA SER A 5 25.57 5.48 6.98
C SER A 5 24.55 4.86 6.01
N PRO A 6 24.64 3.56 5.70
CA PRO A 6 23.63 2.90 4.90
C PRO A 6 22.30 3.18 5.57
N HIS A 7 21.33 3.64 4.78
CA HIS A 7 19.98 3.87 5.28
C HIS A 7 19.56 2.62 6.04
N SER A 8 19.39 2.77 7.34
CA SER A 8 18.90 1.70 8.17
C SER A 8 17.64 1.16 7.51
N PHE A 9 17.61 -0.14 7.24
CA PHE A 9 16.40 -0.85 6.81
C PHE A 9 15.28 -0.44 7.77
N GLN A 10 14.42 0.46 7.33
CA GLN A 10 13.21 0.75 8.08
C GLN A 10 12.33 -0.46 7.92
N PRO A 11 12.03 -1.18 9.00
CA PRO A 11 11.11 -2.29 8.92
C PRO A 11 9.82 -1.77 8.29
N LEU A 12 9.25 -2.56 7.37
CA LEU A 12 7.96 -2.25 6.72
C LEU A 12 6.80 -2.12 7.72
N VAL A 13 7.09 -2.30 8.99
CA VAL A 13 6.24 -2.12 10.15
C VAL A 13 6.77 -0.92 10.93
N ASP A 14 6.16 0.22 10.71
CA ASP A 14 6.27 1.33 11.64
C ASP A 14 5.57 0.88 12.94
N GLY A 15 6.23 0.99 14.10
CA GLY A 15 5.64 0.69 15.42
C GLY A 15 4.39 1.51 15.76
N ARG A 16 3.94 2.36 14.85
CA ARG A 16 2.68 3.10 14.91
C ARG A 16 1.49 2.36 14.29
N GLN A 17 1.74 1.29 13.53
CA GLN A 17 0.64 0.47 13.02
C GLN A 17 0.13 -0.45 14.11
N SER A 18 -1.18 -0.40 14.37
CA SER A 18 -1.81 -1.34 15.28
C SER A 18 -1.69 -2.77 14.74
N GLU A 19 -1.65 -3.75 15.64
CA GLU A 19 -1.67 -5.17 15.27
C GLU A 19 -2.85 -5.49 14.33
N ARG A 20 -4.00 -4.85 14.55
CA ARG A 20 -5.19 -4.98 13.72
C ARG A 20 -4.97 -4.46 12.29
N ALA A 21 -4.28 -3.33 12.12
CA ALA A 21 -3.92 -2.82 10.80
C ALA A 21 -3.01 -3.79 10.04
N MET A 22 -2.09 -4.45 10.75
CA MET A 22 -1.23 -5.48 10.15
C MET A 22 -2.01 -6.71 9.69
N LEU A 23 -3.02 -7.14 10.46
CA LEU A 23 -3.90 -8.23 10.05
C LEU A 23 -4.71 -7.86 8.81
N VAL A 24 -5.30 -6.67 8.77
CA VAL A 24 -6.02 -6.17 7.58
C VAL A 24 -5.10 -6.14 6.37
N ARG A 25 -3.90 -5.60 6.52
CA ARG A 25 -2.90 -5.57 5.44
C ARG A 25 -2.61 -6.96 4.90
N ARG A 26 -2.39 -7.95 5.77
CA ARG A 26 -2.11 -9.33 5.37
C ARG A 26 -3.27 -9.95 4.59
N GLY A 27 -4.51 -9.73 5.04
CA GLY A 27 -5.69 -10.19 4.32
C GLY A 27 -5.82 -9.57 2.93
N VAL A 28 -5.58 -8.26 2.80
CA VAL A 28 -5.56 -7.57 1.50
C VAL A 28 -4.46 -8.12 0.59
N GLN A 29 -3.26 -8.34 1.12
CA GLN A 29 -2.15 -8.89 0.34
C GLN A 29 -2.50 -10.27 -0.25
N ARG A 30 -3.15 -11.15 0.52
CA ARG A 30 -3.61 -12.46 0.03
C ARG A 30 -4.65 -12.31 -1.07
N LEU A 31 -5.70 -11.52 -0.83
CA LEU A 31 -6.76 -11.28 -1.82
C LEU A 31 -6.21 -10.75 -3.15
N MET A 32 -5.28 -9.80 -3.08
CA MET A 32 -4.70 -9.21 -4.28
C MET A 32 -3.74 -10.17 -4.99
N SER A 33 -3.00 -10.97 -4.24
CA SER A 33 -2.16 -12.04 -4.80
C SER A 33 -2.99 -13.05 -5.59
N ASP A 34 -4.12 -13.48 -5.05
CA ASP A 34 -5.05 -14.39 -5.73
C ASP A 34 -5.61 -13.78 -7.03
N ARG A 35 -5.75 -12.47 -7.07
CA ARG A 35 -6.15 -11.70 -8.25
C ARG A 35 -4.99 -11.35 -9.18
N ARG A 36 -3.78 -11.80 -8.88
CA ARG A 36 -2.53 -11.52 -9.64
C ARG A 36 -2.22 -10.02 -9.72
N ILE A 37 -2.52 -9.29 -8.66
CA ILE A 37 -2.20 -7.87 -8.51
C ILE A 37 -0.97 -7.76 -7.63
N ALA A 38 0.09 -7.15 -8.16
CA ALA A 38 1.30 -6.87 -7.39
C ALA A 38 1.03 -5.73 -6.41
N LEU A 39 1.34 -5.95 -5.12
CA LEU A 39 1.16 -4.95 -4.07
C LEU A 39 2.49 -4.49 -3.49
N LEU A 40 2.58 -3.19 -3.27
CA LEU A 40 3.70 -2.56 -2.59
C LEU A 40 3.18 -1.74 -1.41
N PRO A 41 3.63 -2.03 -0.17
CA PRO A 41 3.17 -1.29 1.00
C PRO A 41 3.94 0.02 1.19
N GLU A 42 3.30 0.97 1.86
CA GLU A 42 3.88 2.21 2.35
C GLU A 42 4.68 2.97 1.28
N VAL A 43 3.96 3.46 0.29
CA VAL A 43 4.53 4.16 -0.86
C VAL A 43 4.31 5.67 -0.72
N SER A 44 5.41 6.42 -0.65
CA SER A 44 5.35 7.88 -0.67
C SER A 44 5.06 8.39 -2.08
N LEU A 45 4.03 9.23 -2.18
CA LEU A 45 3.59 9.84 -3.42
C LEU A 45 4.18 11.25 -3.59
N ALA A 46 4.12 11.78 -4.80
CA ALA A 46 4.61 13.12 -5.12
C ALA A 46 3.92 14.22 -4.31
N SER A 47 2.70 13.99 -3.84
CA SER A 47 1.95 14.90 -2.96
C SER A 47 2.53 14.99 -1.54
N GLY A 48 3.49 14.14 -1.17
CA GLY A 48 3.99 13.97 0.19
C GLY A 48 3.17 13.02 1.05
N ARG A 49 2.05 12.49 0.52
CA ARG A 49 1.26 11.45 1.18
C ARG A 49 1.89 10.10 1.02
N ARG A 50 1.66 9.24 2.00
CA ARG A 50 2.08 7.85 1.96
C ARG A 50 0.84 6.96 1.87
N ALA A 51 0.69 6.27 0.75
CA ALA A 51 -0.35 5.27 0.56
C ALA A 51 -0.01 4.01 1.37
N ASP A 52 -1.00 3.42 2.03
CA ASP A 52 -0.79 2.19 2.80
C ASP A 52 -0.40 1.03 1.88
N LEU A 53 -1.10 0.88 0.75
CA LEU A 53 -0.79 -0.11 -0.28
C LEU A 53 -1.05 0.48 -1.68
N ILE A 54 -0.11 0.24 -2.59
CA ILE A 54 -0.35 0.47 -4.03
C ILE A 54 -0.35 -0.87 -4.75
N GLY A 55 -1.35 -1.10 -5.59
CA GLY A 55 -1.48 -2.27 -6.44
C GLY A 55 -1.20 -1.92 -7.90
N LEU A 56 -0.58 -2.84 -8.61
CA LEU A 56 -0.35 -2.76 -10.05
C LEU A 56 -0.85 -4.04 -10.70
N THR A 57 -1.80 -3.90 -11.61
CA THR A 57 -2.32 -5.02 -12.40
C THR A 57 -1.40 -5.34 -13.57
N GLY A 58 -1.54 -6.55 -14.13
CA GLY A 58 -0.83 -6.93 -15.35
C GLY A 58 -1.13 -6.04 -16.58
N GLY A 59 -2.26 -5.35 -16.58
CA GLY A 59 -2.64 -4.38 -17.61
C GLY A 59 -2.15 -2.95 -17.36
N GLY A 60 -1.46 -2.70 -16.22
CA GLY A 60 -0.94 -1.37 -15.89
C GLY A 60 -1.92 -0.48 -15.13
N GLU A 61 -3.05 -1.00 -14.66
CA GLU A 61 -3.98 -0.26 -13.81
C GLU A 61 -3.40 -0.12 -12.40
N LEU A 62 -3.52 1.07 -11.84
CA LEU A 62 -3.01 1.40 -10.51
C LEU A 62 -4.14 1.46 -9.49
N LEU A 63 -3.97 0.76 -8.39
CA LEU A 63 -4.90 0.71 -7.28
C LEU A 63 -4.24 1.34 -6.05
N ILE A 64 -5.01 2.03 -5.22
CA ILE A 64 -4.60 2.38 -3.85
C ILE A 64 -5.59 1.73 -2.90
N VAL A 65 -5.06 1.11 -1.83
CA VAL A 65 -5.86 0.58 -0.74
C VAL A 65 -5.42 1.27 0.55
N GLU A 66 -6.35 1.98 1.17
CA GLU A 66 -6.15 2.63 2.46
C GLU A 66 -6.77 1.79 3.57
N ILE A 67 -5.99 1.52 4.62
CA ILE A 67 -6.41 0.71 5.75
C ILE A 67 -7.02 1.61 6.83
N LYS A 68 -8.24 1.31 7.24
CA LYS A 68 -8.93 2.00 8.32
C LYS A 68 -9.45 0.96 9.32
N THR A 69 -8.96 1.01 10.56
CA THR A 69 -9.26 0.02 11.58
C THR A 69 -10.30 0.48 12.61
N SER A 70 -10.75 1.73 12.51
CA SER A 70 -11.80 2.27 13.36
C SER A 70 -12.61 3.35 12.64
N LEU A 71 -13.82 3.59 13.13
CA LEU A 71 -14.65 4.71 12.71
C LEU A 71 -13.91 6.05 12.89
N GLN A 72 -13.17 6.19 13.99
CA GLN A 72 -12.42 7.41 14.29
C GLN A 72 -11.29 7.63 13.30
N ASP A 73 -10.52 6.59 12.94
CA ASP A 73 -9.48 6.68 11.92
C ASP A 73 -10.02 7.23 10.60
N PHE A 74 -11.19 6.73 10.20
CA PHE A 74 -11.84 7.20 8.98
C PHE A 74 -12.31 8.65 9.09
N ARG A 75 -12.94 9.02 10.22
CA ARG A 75 -13.51 10.36 10.42
C ARG A 75 -12.46 11.47 10.49
N VAL A 76 -11.28 11.19 11.05
CA VAL A 76 -10.20 12.18 11.15
C VAL A 76 -9.41 12.35 9.86
N ASP A 77 -9.44 11.35 8.98
CA ASP A 77 -8.78 11.42 7.67
C ASP A 77 -9.68 12.11 6.64
N ARG A 78 -9.54 13.42 6.55
CA ARG A 78 -10.24 14.23 5.54
C ARG A 78 -9.48 14.40 4.24
N LYS A 79 -8.30 13.78 4.14
CA LYS A 79 -7.38 14.00 3.01
C LYS A 79 -7.32 12.81 2.07
N TRP A 80 -8.02 11.71 2.37
CA TRP A 80 -8.05 10.53 1.53
C TRP A 80 -8.50 10.79 0.07
N PRO A 81 -9.36 11.80 -0.26
CA PRO A 81 -9.72 12.07 -1.65
C PRO A 81 -8.53 12.44 -2.54
N GLU A 82 -7.43 12.93 -1.97
CA GLU A 82 -6.22 13.25 -2.71
C GLU A 82 -5.56 12.01 -3.34
N TYR A 83 -5.78 10.82 -2.78
CA TYR A 83 -5.26 9.57 -3.36
C TYR A 83 -5.82 9.27 -4.74
N ARG A 84 -7.02 9.75 -5.08
CA ARG A 84 -7.61 9.58 -6.41
C ARG A 84 -6.77 10.17 -7.53
N LEU A 85 -5.93 11.16 -7.24
CA LEU A 85 -5.01 11.74 -8.21
C LEU A 85 -3.84 10.81 -8.58
N HIS A 86 -3.70 9.69 -7.87
CA HIS A 86 -2.56 8.79 -7.99
C HIS A 86 -2.95 7.34 -8.32
N CYS A 87 -4.23 7.05 -8.49
CA CYS A 87 -4.71 5.70 -8.81
C CYS A 87 -5.91 5.73 -9.75
N ASP A 88 -6.12 4.61 -10.44
CA ASP A 88 -7.33 4.39 -11.24
C ASP A 88 -8.49 3.95 -10.37
N ARG A 89 -8.22 3.22 -9.30
CA ARG A 89 -9.22 2.70 -8.36
C ARG A 89 -8.76 2.89 -6.93
N LEU A 90 -9.65 3.43 -6.11
CA LEU A 90 -9.40 3.65 -4.69
C LEU A 90 -10.26 2.71 -3.85
N TYR A 91 -9.60 1.96 -2.98
CA TYR A 91 -10.24 1.05 -2.03
C TYR A 91 -9.97 1.48 -0.60
N PHE A 92 -10.93 1.22 0.26
CA PHE A 92 -10.69 1.09 1.69
C PHE A 92 -10.65 -0.39 2.08
N ALA A 93 -9.83 -0.70 3.08
CA ALA A 93 -9.79 -2.02 3.68
C ALA A 93 -9.97 -1.89 5.20
N THR A 94 -10.79 -2.76 5.76
CA THR A 94 -11.11 -2.76 7.18
C THR A 94 -11.36 -4.18 7.69
N HIS A 95 -11.68 -4.29 8.98
CA HIS A 95 -12.07 -5.55 9.61
C HIS A 95 -13.58 -5.57 9.90
N PRO A 96 -14.19 -6.73 10.21
CA PRO A 96 -15.63 -6.85 10.41
C PRO A 96 -16.22 -5.99 11.56
N GLY A 97 -15.38 -5.53 12.49
CA GLY A 97 -15.81 -4.66 13.59
C GLY A 97 -16.09 -3.21 13.21
N VAL A 98 -15.77 -2.80 11.98
CA VAL A 98 -16.05 -1.44 11.49
C VAL A 98 -17.27 -1.49 10.57
N PRO A 99 -18.29 -0.63 10.78
CA PRO A 99 -19.47 -0.61 9.91
C PRO A 99 -19.10 -0.28 8.46
N ALA A 100 -19.56 -1.10 7.52
CA ALA A 100 -19.29 -0.90 6.09
C ALA A 100 -19.90 0.40 5.54
N GLU A 101 -21.00 0.83 6.14
CA GLU A 101 -21.82 1.96 5.71
C GLU A 101 -21.11 3.31 5.86
N ILE A 102 -20.04 3.37 6.68
CA ILE A 102 -19.27 4.61 6.85
C ILE A 102 -18.41 4.95 5.63
N PHE A 103 -18.06 3.95 4.81
CA PHE A 103 -17.18 4.13 3.68
C PHE A 103 -17.92 4.64 2.45
N PRO A 104 -17.32 5.58 1.68
CA PRO A 104 -17.96 6.16 0.50
C PRO A 104 -18.34 5.11 -0.54
N GLU A 105 -19.53 5.25 -1.13
CA GLU A 105 -20.04 4.32 -2.14
C GLU A 105 -19.25 4.38 -3.47
N ASP A 106 -18.55 5.48 -3.70
CA ASP A 106 -17.70 5.68 -4.86
C ASP A 106 -16.25 5.19 -4.67
N CYS A 107 -16.00 4.45 -3.59
CA CYS A 107 -14.76 3.73 -3.33
C CYS A 107 -15.02 2.24 -3.23
N GLY A 108 -14.01 1.43 -3.55
CA GLY A 108 -14.04 0.01 -3.27
C GLY A 108 -13.97 -0.27 -1.77
N LEU A 109 -14.45 -1.43 -1.35
CA LEU A 109 -14.40 -1.85 0.05
C LEU A 109 -14.00 -3.31 0.18
N ILE A 110 -12.96 -3.55 0.97
CA ILE A 110 -12.45 -4.87 1.33
C ILE A 110 -12.62 -5.06 2.82
N VAL A 111 -13.16 -6.19 3.24
CA VAL A 111 -13.27 -6.57 4.65
C VAL A 111 -12.49 -7.84 4.90
N THR A 112 -11.69 -7.88 5.94
CA THR A 112 -10.84 -9.02 6.27
C THR A 112 -10.59 -9.14 7.77
N ASP A 113 -10.51 -10.38 8.25
CA ASP A 113 -10.06 -10.71 9.59
C ASP A 113 -8.54 -11.01 9.67
N GLY A 114 -7.85 -10.90 8.53
CA GLY A 114 -6.42 -11.22 8.37
C GLY A 114 -6.16 -12.60 7.77
N TYR A 115 -7.13 -13.48 7.76
CA TYR A 115 -7.06 -14.85 7.19
C TYR A 115 -7.90 -14.96 5.92
N ALA A 116 -9.15 -14.56 6.00
CA ALA A 116 -10.05 -14.44 4.86
C ALA A 116 -10.28 -12.98 4.53
N ALA A 117 -10.44 -12.68 3.25
CA ALA A 117 -10.75 -11.35 2.78
C ALA A 117 -11.86 -11.40 1.74
N GLU A 118 -12.79 -10.47 1.84
CA GLU A 118 -13.93 -10.35 0.94
C GLU A 118 -13.93 -8.96 0.29
N MET A 119 -14.09 -8.94 -1.02
CA MET A 119 -14.35 -7.72 -1.77
C MET A 119 -15.84 -7.42 -1.71
N LEU A 120 -16.27 -6.59 -0.75
CA LEU A 120 -17.68 -6.21 -0.62
C LEU A 120 -18.14 -5.29 -1.74
N ARG A 121 -17.25 -4.46 -2.26
CA ARG A 121 -17.55 -3.53 -3.34
C ARG A 121 -16.30 -3.30 -4.19
N GLU A 122 -16.43 -3.50 -5.50
CA GLU A 122 -15.40 -3.11 -6.44
C GLU A 122 -15.32 -1.58 -6.55
N ALA A 123 -14.12 -1.04 -6.65
CA ALA A 123 -13.94 0.39 -6.84
C ALA A 123 -14.30 0.78 -8.27
N PRO A 124 -15.05 1.87 -8.48
CA PRO A 124 -15.23 2.43 -9.81
C PRO A 124 -13.89 2.93 -10.37
N GLU A 125 -13.76 2.85 -11.70
CA GLU A 125 -12.58 3.35 -12.39
C GLU A 125 -12.63 4.87 -12.51
N HIS A 126 -11.55 5.52 -12.10
CA HIS A 126 -11.25 6.93 -12.35
C HIS A 126 -9.91 7.00 -13.08
N ARG A 127 -9.95 6.77 -14.38
CA ARG A 127 -8.75 6.57 -15.19
C ARG A 127 -7.76 7.73 -15.07
N LEU A 128 -6.52 7.39 -14.68
CA LEU A 128 -5.43 8.36 -14.60
C LEU A 128 -5.02 8.89 -15.98
N ALA A 129 -4.62 10.16 -16.02
CA ALA A 129 -3.91 10.70 -17.16
C ALA A 129 -2.60 9.92 -17.41
N PRO A 130 -2.21 9.70 -18.68
CA PRO A 130 -1.03 8.88 -19.00
C PRO A 130 0.26 9.33 -18.32
N ALA A 131 0.49 10.63 -18.20
CA ALA A 131 1.67 11.18 -17.54
C ALA A 131 1.70 10.84 -16.03
N ARG A 132 0.56 10.92 -15.37
CA ARG A 132 0.43 10.57 -13.96
C ARG A 132 0.61 9.08 -13.74
N ARG A 133 0.02 8.24 -14.59
CA ARG A 133 0.21 6.79 -14.58
C ARG A 133 1.68 6.43 -14.69
N LYS A 134 2.39 6.99 -15.66
CA LYS A 134 3.82 6.78 -15.84
C LYS A 134 4.60 7.15 -14.58
N ALA A 135 4.32 8.30 -13.98
CA ALA A 135 5.02 8.78 -12.80
C ALA A 135 4.82 7.82 -11.60
N VAL A 136 3.60 7.41 -11.31
CA VAL A 136 3.30 6.50 -10.20
C VAL A 136 3.87 5.09 -10.46
N THR A 137 3.80 4.60 -11.69
CA THR A 137 4.37 3.30 -12.07
C THR A 137 5.89 3.29 -11.88
N LEU A 138 6.59 4.37 -12.22
CA LEU A 138 8.04 4.48 -11.99
C LEU A 138 8.39 4.50 -10.51
N VAL A 139 7.62 5.21 -9.69
CA VAL A 139 7.81 5.19 -8.22
C VAL A 139 7.64 3.77 -7.70
N PHE A 140 6.56 3.08 -8.10
CA PHE A 140 6.29 1.69 -7.72
C PHE A 140 7.45 0.77 -8.10
N ALA A 141 7.87 0.79 -9.37
CA ALA A 141 8.89 -0.12 -9.87
C ALA A 141 10.24 0.09 -9.18
N ARG A 142 10.67 1.35 -9.04
CA ARG A 142 11.94 1.68 -8.39
C ARG A 142 11.95 1.29 -6.92
N LEU A 143 10.90 1.66 -6.19
CA LEU A 143 10.81 1.34 -4.76
C LEU A 143 10.75 -0.17 -4.52
N ALA A 144 10.01 -0.91 -5.34
CA ALA A 144 9.96 -2.37 -5.25
C ALA A 144 11.33 -3.01 -5.49
N ALA A 145 12.07 -2.56 -6.51
CA ALA A 145 13.41 -3.04 -6.81
C ALA A 145 14.40 -2.70 -5.69
N ASP A 146 14.37 -1.47 -5.15
CA ASP A 146 15.22 -1.05 -4.05
C ASP A 146 14.96 -1.89 -2.79
N ARG A 147 13.71 -2.14 -2.45
CA ARG A 147 13.34 -2.96 -1.29
C ARG A 147 13.75 -4.43 -1.46
N LEU A 148 13.61 -4.98 -2.66
CA LEU A 148 14.06 -6.33 -2.95
C LEU A 148 15.58 -6.46 -2.78
N MET A 149 16.33 -5.53 -3.33
CA MET A 149 17.80 -5.50 -3.21
C MET A 149 18.22 -5.37 -1.73
N GLN A 150 17.59 -4.50 -0.96
CA GLN A 150 17.85 -4.37 0.48
C GLN A 150 17.53 -5.64 1.26
N ALA A 151 16.42 -6.30 0.92
CA ALA A 151 16.04 -7.56 1.53
C ALA A 151 17.06 -8.67 1.22
N GLU A 152 17.56 -8.74 0.00
CA GLU A 152 18.60 -9.68 -0.42
C GLU A 152 19.91 -9.44 0.34
N TRP A 153 20.36 -8.19 0.46
CA TRP A 153 21.55 -7.85 1.22
C TRP A 153 21.42 -8.18 2.72
N SER A 154 20.24 -7.96 3.29
CA SER A 154 19.99 -8.29 4.69
C SER A 154 19.96 -9.79 4.95
N ALA A 155 19.48 -10.58 3.98
CA ALA A 155 19.42 -12.03 4.10
C ALA A 155 20.81 -12.70 3.90
N ASN A 156 21.68 -12.07 3.08
CA ASN A 156 22.98 -12.60 2.73
C ASN A 156 24.07 -11.52 2.92
N PRO A 157 24.43 -11.17 4.17
CA PRO A 157 25.45 -10.17 4.41
C PRO A 157 26.80 -10.69 3.91
N VAL A 158 27.34 -10.03 2.88
CA VAL A 158 28.70 -10.30 2.40
C VAL A 158 29.69 -9.64 3.34
N THR A 159 30.46 -10.45 4.08
CA THR A 159 31.58 -9.95 4.85
C THR A 159 32.72 -9.65 3.89
N LEU A 160 32.90 -8.39 3.54
CA LEU A 160 34.09 -8.00 2.78
C LEU A 160 35.31 -8.20 3.67
N PRO A 161 36.41 -8.80 3.15
CA PRO A 161 37.66 -8.88 3.89
C PRO A 161 38.11 -7.45 4.22
N ARG A 162 38.47 -7.21 5.47
CA ARG A 162 39.09 -5.93 5.84
C ARG A 162 40.43 -5.81 5.13
N PRO A 163 40.76 -4.65 4.59
CA PRO A 163 42.06 -4.41 4.01
C PRO A 163 43.21 -4.55 5.01
#